data_141398abdd9ad2c274de991f05ec40b3
#
_entry.id   141398abdd9ad2c274de991f05ec40b3
#
_cell.length_a   1.000
_cell.length_b   1.000
_cell.length_c   1.000
_cell.angle_alpha   90.00
_cell.angle_beta   90.00
_cell.angle_gamma   90.00
#
_symmetry.space_group_name_H-M   'P 1'
#
loop_
_entity.id
_entity.type
_entity.pdbx_description
1 polymer ?
#
loop_
_entity_poly.entity_id
_entity_poly.type
_entity_poly.pdbx_seq_one_letter_code
_entity_poly.pdbx_strand_id
1 'polypeptide(L)'
;FTVIATANTKGRGSDDGRYTAATIIDDAFLERFVATIEQQYPAPGTEKKILVKHAEKYEVDDPEFIDKLVAWSNVIRKTFADEAVDEVISTRRLCHIIKSHSIFANRMKSIEMCINRFDSETKEAFLDLYTKIDESANLEEFTQEKEFASEADNHDMP
;
A
#
# COMPACT_ATOMS: atom_id res chain seq x y z
N PHE A 1 32.77 -18.25 3.82
CA PHE A 1 31.66 -17.54 3.20
C PHE A 1 30.60 -17.21 4.25
N THR A 2 29.83 -16.16 4.02
CA THR A 2 28.74 -15.73 4.91
C THR A 2 27.40 -15.97 4.20
N VAL A 3 26.42 -16.48 4.94
CA VAL A 3 25.06 -16.69 4.43
C VAL A 3 24.12 -15.69 5.10
N ILE A 4 23.35 -14.97 4.29
CA ILE A 4 22.25 -14.12 4.72
C ILE A 4 20.98 -14.67 4.08
N ALA A 5 19.99 -15.00 4.90
CA ALA A 5 18.68 -15.47 4.43
C ALA A 5 17.60 -14.46 4.79
N THR A 6 16.56 -14.36 3.97
CA THR A 6 15.35 -13.58 4.24
C THR A 6 14.13 -14.48 4.18
N ALA A 7 13.20 -14.28 5.10
CA ALA A 7 11.95 -15.04 5.17
C ALA A 7 10.81 -14.16 5.70
N ASN A 8 9.58 -14.51 5.36
CA ASN A 8 8.38 -13.82 5.87
C ASN A 8 7.88 -14.39 7.19
N THR A 9 8.29 -15.61 7.56
CA THR A 9 7.70 -16.39 8.67
C THR A 9 8.72 -16.85 9.71
N LYS A 10 9.91 -16.31 9.74
CA LYS A 10 11.00 -16.77 10.62
C LYS A 10 11.31 -18.29 10.50
N GLY A 11 10.89 -18.92 9.39
CA GLY A 11 11.04 -20.35 9.13
C GLY A 11 10.01 -21.26 9.79
N ARG A 12 9.03 -20.73 10.52
CA ARG A 12 8.01 -21.51 11.24
C ARG A 12 6.73 -21.80 10.45
N GLY A 13 6.69 -21.43 9.17
CA GLY A 13 5.46 -21.52 8.38
C GLY A 13 4.49 -20.37 8.68
N SER A 14 3.23 -20.53 8.30
CA SER A 14 2.17 -19.57 8.54
C SER A 14 1.09 -20.20 9.40
N ASP A 15 1.09 -19.88 10.69
CA ASP A 15 0.07 -20.37 11.62
C ASP A 15 -1.29 -19.70 11.37
N ASP A 16 -1.27 -18.49 10.75
CA ASP A 16 -2.44 -17.69 10.42
C ASP A 16 -2.93 -17.87 8.96
N GLY A 17 -2.31 -18.76 8.19
CA GLY A 17 -2.67 -19.03 6.79
C GLY A 17 -2.28 -17.93 5.78
N ARG A 18 -1.72 -16.80 6.22
CA ARG A 18 -1.38 -15.65 5.37
C ARG A 18 -0.27 -15.94 4.36
N TYR A 19 0.59 -16.90 4.68
CA TYR A 19 1.71 -17.33 3.84
C TYR A 19 1.61 -18.82 3.52
N THR A 20 0.53 -19.24 2.87
CA THR A 20 0.21 -20.64 2.58
C THR A 20 1.31 -21.40 1.84
N ALA A 21 2.16 -20.69 1.08
CA ALA A 21 3.33 -21.26 0.41
C ALA A 21 4.59 -21.33 1.28
N ALA A 22 4.53 -20.84 2.54
CA ALA A 22 5.68 -20.89 3.44
C ALA A 22 5.83 -22.27 4.04
N THR A 23 6.90 -22.98 3.67
CA THR A 23 7.26 -24.28 4.23
C THR A 23 7.92 -24.08 5.60
N ILE A 24 7.59 -24.97 6.56
CA ILE A 24 8.31 -25.05 7.82
C ILE A 24 9.74 -25.49 7.55
N ILE A 25 10.69 -24.73 8.03
CA ILE A 25 12.13 -25.03 7.93
C ILE A 25 12.54 -25.82 9.17
N ASP A 26 13.38 -26.83 8.99
CA ASP A 26 13.93 -27.64 10.07
C ASP A 26 14.66 -26.76 11.10
N ASP A 27 14.35 -26.93 12.36
CA ASP A 27 14.95 -26.22 13.48
C ASP A 27 16.48 -26.41 13.50
N ALA A 28 16.98 -27.60 13.17
CA ALA A 28 18.43 -27.85 13.09
C ALA A 28 19.12 -27.02 11.98
N PHE A 29 18.38 -26.61 10.95
CA PHE A 29 18.88 -25.67 9.95
C PHE A 29 18.83 -24.23 10.47
N LEU A 30 17.78 -23.82 11.16
CA LEU A 30 17.64 -22.49 11.75
C LEU A 30 18.69 -22.22 12.83
N GLU A 31 19.03 -23.19 13.64
CA GLU A 31 20.07 -23.17 14.66
C GLU A 31 21.48 -22.82 14.10
N ARG A 32 21.70 -22.98 12.79
CA ARG A 32 22.97 -22.62 12.14
C ARG A 32 23.11 -21.12 11.88
N PHE A 33 22.03 -20.35 12.01
CA PHE A 33 22.09 -18.89 11.91
C PHE A 33 22.41 -18.28 13.28
N VAL A 34 23.48 -17.52 13.34
CA VAL A 34 23.97 -16.87 14.57
C VAL A 34 22.98 -15.84 15.11
N ALA A 35 22.22 -15.19 14.21
CA ALA A 35 21.26 -14.15 14.58
C ALA A 35 20.03 -14.16 13.67
N THR A 36 18.86 -13.93 14.26
CA THR A 36 17.61 -13.67 13.55
C THR A 36 17.18 -12.24 13.83
N ILE A 37 17.04 -11.45 12.78
CA ILE A 37 16.65 -10.03 12.87
C ILE A 37 15.24 -9.90 12.33
N GLU A 38 14.35 -9.34 13.14
CA GLU A 38 13.01 -8.98 12.71
C GLU A 38 13.01 -7.55 12.18
N GLN A 39 12.73 -7.41 10.87
CA GLN A 39 12.67 -6.12 10.21
C GLN A 39 11.27 -5.54 10.33
N GLN A 40 11.11 -4.52 11.14
CA GLN A 40 9.87 -3.75 11.25
C GLN A 40 9.69 -2.81 10.04
N TYR A 41 8.47 -2.29 9.85
CA TYR A 41 8.24 -1.21 8.90
C TYR A 41 9.09 0.01 9.26
N PRO A 42 9.54 0.79 8.26
CA PRO A 42 10.29 2.02 8.52
C PRO A 42 9.48 2.98 9.38
N ALA A 43 10.17 3.76 10.22
CA ALA A 43 9.53 4.89 10.90
C ALA A 43 8.93 5.86 9.86
N PRO A 44 7.83 6.57 10.15
CA PRO A 44 7.11 7.43 9.20
C PRO A 44 8.01 8.42 8.46
N GLY A 45 8.95 9.06 9.15
CA GLY A 45 9.90 9.99 8.53
C GLY A 45 10.89 9.32 7.58
N THR A 46 11.26 8.06 7.82
CA THR A 46 12.10 7.28 6.91
C THR A 46 11.28 6.81 5.70
N GLU A 47 10.06 6.35 5.93
CA GLU A 47 9.15 5.92 4.87
C GLU A 47 8.82 7.09 3.92
N LYS A 48 8.53 8.27 4.47
CA LYS A 48 8.37 9.50 3.67
C LYS A 48 9.57 9.76 2.76
N LYS A 49 10.81 9.65 3.27
CA LYS A 49 12.01 9.83 2.45
C LYS A 49 12.13 8.80 1.33
N ILE A 50 11.70 7.55 1.57
CA ILE A 50 11.67 6.50 0.53
C ILE A 50 10.66 6.90 -0.55
N LEU A 51 9.45 7.33 -0.17
CA LEU A 51 8.41 7.72 -1.11
C LEU A 51 8.79 8.97 -1.91
N VAL A 52 9.41 9.98 -1.29
CA VAL A 52 9.91 11.18 -2.00
C VAL A 52 10.90 10.78 -3.08
N LYS A 53 11.91 9.96 -2.76
CA LYS A 53 12.86 9.48 -3.78
C LYS A 53 12.20 8.67 -4.89
N HIS A 54 11.12 7.96 -4.56
CA HIS A 54 10.36 7.21 -5.54
C HIS A 54 9.53 8.14 -6.42
N ALA A 55 8.93 9.18 -5.85
CA ALA A 55 8.19 10.21 -6.55
C ALA A 55 9.09 11.00 -7.53
N GLU A 56 10.29 11.40 -7.08
CA GLU A 56 11.30 12.04 -7.94
C GLU A 56 11.62 11.19 -9.18
N LYS A 57 11.75 9.86 -8.99
CA LYS A 57 12.03 8.92 -10.09
C LYS A 57 10.92 8.88 -11.15
N TYR A 58 9.68 9.10 -10.76
CA TYR A 58 8.49 9.05 -11.63
C TYR A 58 7.92 10.43 -11.94
N GLU A 59 8.67 11.49 -11.60
CA GLU A 59 8.28 12.89 -11.85
C GLU A 59 6.92 13.27 -11.23
N VAL A 60 6.63 12.69 -10.06
CA VAL A 60 5.42 13.00 -9.28
C VAL A 60 5.77 14.10 -8.28
N ASP A 61 5.17 15.29 -8.46
CA ASP A 61 5.32 16.43 -7.56
C ASP A 61 4.03 16.64 -6.75
N ASP A 62 3.81 15.77 -5.78
CA ASP A 62 2.68 15.85 -4.85
C ASP A 62 3.12 15.48 -3.42
N PRO A 63 3.79 16.40 -2.72
CA PRO A 63 4.29 16.13 -1.37
C PRO A 63 3.18 15.90 -0.35
N GLU A 64 2.01 16.51 -0.54
CA GLU A 64 0.84 16.30 0.32
C GLU A 64 0.31 14.88 0.19
N PHE A 65 0.20 14.36 -1.03
CA PHE A 65 -0.20 12.98 -1.27
C PHE A 65 0.72 11.99 -0.56
N ILE A 66 2.04 12.23 -0.59
CA ILE A 66 3.03 11.41 0.11
C ILE A 66 2.76 11.39 1.61
N ASP A 67 2.50 12.55 2.22
CA ASP A 67 2.19 12.66 3.64
C ASP A 67 0.90 11.92 4.02
N LYS A 68 -0.15 12.06 3.20
CA LYS A 68 -1.43 11.36 3.38
C LYS A 68 -1.26 9.84 3.26
N LEU A 69 -0.48 9.36 2.28
CA LEU A 69 -0.19 7.94 2.11
C LEU A 69 0.55 7.34 3.33
N VAL A 70 1.53 8.04 3.88
CA VAL A 70 2.25 7.60 5.08
C VAL A 70 1.30 7.54 6.27
N ALA A 71 0.46 8.56 6.48
CA ALA A 71 -0.53 8.58 7.56
C ALA A 71 -1.52 7.41 7.41
N TRP A 72 -2.09 7.22 6.22
CA TRP A 72 -3.02 6.15 5.88
C TRP A 72 -2.46 4.75 6.14
N SER A 73 -1.28 4.47 5.65
CA SER A 73 -0.64 3.16 5.85
C SER A 73 -0.33 2.87 7.32
N ASN A 74 0.01 3.89 8.11
CA ASN A 74 0.27 3.72 9.53
C ASN A 74 -1.00 3.38 10.31
N VAL A 75 -2.15 3.96 9.96
CA VAL A 75 -3.44 3.60 10.58
C VAL A 75 -3.77 2.15 10.26
N ILE A 76 -3.70 1.75 8.98
CA ILE A 76 -3.98 0.37 8.54
C ILE A 76 -3.08 -0.64 9.25
N ARG A 77 -1.78 -0.34 9.38
CA ARG A 77 -0.83 -1.23 10.07
C ARG A 77 -1.13 -1.40 11.55
N LYS A 78 -1.63 -0.36 12.21
CA LYS A 78 -2.09 -0.46 13.60
C LYS A 78 -3.33 -1.35 13.69
N THR A 79 -4.33 -1.10 12.83
CA THR A 79 -5.56 -1.90 12.78
C THR A 79 -5.26 -3.37 12.47
N PHE A 80 -4.27 -3.63 11.60
CA PHE A 80 -3.77 -4.98 11.31
C PHE A 80 -3.08 -5.62 12.52
N ALA A 81 -2.27 -4.87 13.25
CA ALA A 81 -1.61 -5.36 14.47
C ALA A 81 -2.61 -5.67 15.59
N ASP A 82 -3.74 -4.96 15.61
CA ASP A 82 -4.87 -5.19 16.52
C ASP A 82 -5.82 -6.31 16.03
N GLU A 83 -5.44 -7.05 14.96
CA GLU A 83 -6.19 -8.16 14.35
C GLU A 83 -7.59 -7.78 13.84
N ALA A 84 -7.85 -6.50 13.61
CA ALA A 84 -9.13 -6.01 13.12
C ALA A 84 -9.26 -6.03 11.59
N VAL A 85 -8.15 -6.24 10.86
CA VAL A 85 -8.11 -6.44 9.40
C VAL A 85 -7.06 -7.47 9.05
N ASP A 86 -7.29 -8.20 7.95
CA ASP A 86 -6.39 -9.29 7.51
C ASP A 86 -5.37 -8.85 6.46
N GLU A 87 -5.52 -7.65 5.91
CA GLU A 87 -4.64 -7.10 4.89
C GLU A 87 -3.85 -5.90 5.40
N VAL A 88 -2.67 -5.66 4.81
CA VAL A 88 -1.76 -4.59 5.20
C VAL A 88 -1.21 -3.84 4.00
N ILE A 89 -0.94 -2.56 4.19
CA ILE A 89 -0.27 -1.72 3.19
C ILE A 89 1.24 -1.67 3.49
N SER A 90 2.01 -2.37 2.66
CA SER A 90 3.47 -2.36 2.75
C SER A 90 4.08 -1.10 2.11
N THR A 91 5.31 -0.75 2.51
CA THR A 91 6.09 0.32 1.85
C THR A 91 6.21 0.11 0.34
N ARG A 92 6.35 -1.15 -0.12
CA ARG A 92 6.34 -1.49 -1.55
C ARG A 92 5.01 -1.12 -2.21
N ARG A 93 3.89 -1.34 -1.52
CA ARG A 93 2.57 -0.96 -2.03
C ARG A 93 2.45 0.55 -2.18
N LEU A 94 2.95 1.32 -1.20
CA LEU A 94 3.00 2.78 -1.31
C LEU A 94 3.82 3.25 -2.51
N CYS A 95 4.99 2.64 -2.75
CA CYS A 95 5.79 2.92 -3.94
C CYS A 95 5.03 2.63 -5.25
N HIS A 96 4.22 1.55 -5.27
CA HIS A 96 3.38 1.24 -6.43
C HIS A 96 2.26 2.27 -6.62
N ILE A 97 1.67 2.79 -5.54
CA ILE A 97 0.66 3.84 -5.61
C ILE A 97 1.26 5.12 -6.19
N ILE A 98 2.46 5.53 -5.76
CA ILE A 98 3.17 6.67 -6.36
C ILE A 98 3.41 6.47 -7.87
N LYS A 99 3.86 5.26 -8.25
CA LYS A 99 4.04 4.93 -9.67
C LYS A 99 2.71 4.95 -10.44
N SER A 100 1.62 4.46 -9.83
CA SER A 100 0.29 4.52 -10.42
C SER A 100 -0.18 5.96 -10.59
N HIS A 101 0.13 6.84 -9.63
CA HIS A 101 -0.19 8.25 -9.69
C HIS A 101 0.50 8.98 -10.85
N SER A 102 1.73 8.60 -11.21
CA SER A 102 2.40 9.16 -12.38
C SER A 102 1.68 8.85 -13.71
N ILE A 103 0.80 7.83 -13.70
CA ILE A 103 0.05 7.42 -14.89
C ILE A 103 -1.35 8.04 -14.91
N PHE A 104 -2.05 8.02 -13.77
CA PHE A 104 -3.46 8.40 -13.68
C PHE A 104 -3.67 9.86 -13.25
N ALA A 105 -2.67 10.50 -12.65
CA ALA A 105 -2.74 11.85 -12.07
C ALA A 105 -3.95 12.06 -11.13
N ASN A 106 -4.44 10.98 -10.51
CA ASN A 106 -5.56 10.99 -9.59
C ASN A 106 -5.24 10.13 -8.38
N ARG A 107 -5.36 10.68 -7.17
CA ARG A 107 -4.97 10.03 -5.91
C ARG A 107 -5.80 8.79 -5.62
N MET A 108 -7.15 8.93 -5.66
CA MET A 108 -8.07 7.82 -5.38
C MET A 108 -7.91 6.68 -6.36
N LYS A 109 -7.90 6.99 -7.66
CA LYS A 109 -7.70 6.00 -8.73
C LYS A 109 -6.41 5.23 -8.57
N SER A 110 -5.33 5.93 -8.19
CA SER A 110 -4.01 5.34 -8.00
C SER A 110 -3.98 4.35 -6.82
N ILE A 111 -4.68 4.69 -5.73
CA ILE A 111 -4.83 3.81 -4.57
C ILE A 111 -5.69 2.61 -4.95
N GLU A 112 -6.87 2.84 -5.52
CA GLU A 112 -7.81 1.81 -5.91
C GLU A 112 -7.15 0.74 -6.78
N MET A 113 -6.45 1.16 -7.85
CA MET A 113 -5.76 0.24 -8.76
C MET A 113 -4.72 -0.63 -8.06
N CYS A 114 -4.09 -0.12 -7.00
CA CYS A 114 -3.08 -0.85 -6.24
C CYS A 114 -3.65 -1.80 -5.18
N ILE A 115 -4.92 -1.62 -4.78
CA ILE A 115 -5.59 -2.46 -3.76
C ILE A 115 -6.72 -3.33 -4.32
N ASN A 116 -6.98 -3.30 -5.62
CA ASN A 116 -8.04 -4.08 -6.29
C ASN A 116 -7.93 -5.60 -6.09
N ARG A 117 -6.78 -6.13 -5.66
CA ARG A 117 -6.61 -7.55 -5.33
C ARG A 117 -7.20 -7.95 -3.98
N PHE A 118 -7.52 -6.98 -3.12
CA PHE A 118 -8.14 -7.25 -1.83
C PHE A 118 -9.62 -7.59 -2.04
N ASP A 119 -10.22 -8.24 -1.05
CA ASP A 119 -11.66 -8.45 -1.05
C ASP A 119 -12.41 -7.09 -1.02
N SER A 120 -13.68 -7.11 -1.42
CA SER A 120 -14.47 -5.88 -1.60
C SER A 120 -14.63 -5.10 -0.30
N GLU A 121 -14.83 -5.79 0.83
CA GLU A 121 -15.04 -5.15 2.13
C GLU A 121 -13.78 -4.44 2.61
N THR A 122 -12.63 -5.12 2.56
CA THR A 122 -11.32 -4.54 2.89
C THR A 122 -10.98 -3.36 1.98
N LYS A 123 -11.24 -3.51 0.67
CA LYS A 123 -10.98 -2.45 -0.31
C LYS A 123 -11.80 -1.21 0.01
N GLU A 124 -13.12 -1.34 0.21
CA GLU A 124 -14.02 -0.23 0.55
C GLU A 124 -13.61 0.44 1.86
N ALA A 125 -13.29 -0.34 2.89
CA ALA A 125 -12.84 0.19 4.19
C ALA A 125 -11.53 1.00 4.06
N PHE A 126 -10.59 0.54 3.23
CA PHE A 126 -9.32 1.24 3.01
C PHE A 126 -9.50 2.53 2.21
N LEU A 127 -10.39 2.55 1.21
CA LEU A 127 -10.72 3.76 0.46
C LEU A 127 -11.46 4.78 1.34
N ASP A 128 -12.47 4.35 2.10
CA ASP A 128 -13.19 5.21 3.06
C ASP A 128 -12.25 5.80 4.12
N LEU A 129 -11.30 5.01 4.62
CA LEU A 129 -10.29 5.53 5.53
C LEU A 129 -9.42 6.61 4.86
N TYR A 130 -9.06 6.41 3.59
CA TYR A 130 -8.24 7.39 2.87
C TYR A 130 -9.00 8.71 2.67
N THR A 131 -10.28 8.68 2.31
CA THR A 131 -11.10 9.89 2.14
C THR A 131 -11.26 10.69 3.43
N LYS A 132 -11.19 10.05 4.61
CA LYS A 132 -11.19 10.71 5.92
C LYS A 132 -9.85 11.39 6.26
N ILE A 133 -8.76 10.92 5.67
CA ILE A 133 -7.42 11.47 5.85
C ILE A 133 -7.13 12.57 4.82
N ASP A 134 -7.68 12.42 3.62
CA ASP A 134 -7.49 13.32 2.49
C ASP A 134 -8.85 13.83 1.99
N GLU A 135 -9.29 14.97 2.53
CA GLU A 135 -10.58 15.58 2.16
C GLU A 135 -10.59 16.03 0.68
N SER A 136 -9.42 16.32 0.10
CA SER A 136 -9.31 16.73 -1.30
C SER A 136 -9.59 15.60 -2.29
N ALA A 137 -9.40 14.36 -1.87
CA ALA A 137 -9.67 13.17 -2.70
C ALA A 137 -11.15 13.06 -3.11
N ASN A 138 -12.07 13.50 -2.26
CA ASN A 138 -13.51 13.54 -2.57
C ASN A 138 -13.86 14.57 -3.66
N LEU A 139 -13.10 15.66 -3.76
CA LEU A 139 -13.33 16.71 -4.76
C LEU A 139 -12.86 16.26 -6.15
N GLU A 140 -11.82 15.44 -6.22
CA GLU A 140 -11.31 14.89 -7.48
C GLU A 140 -12.31 13.90 -8.12
N GLU A 141 -12.98 13.06 -7.34
CA GLU A 141 -14.05 12.17 -7.86
C GLU A 141 -15.22 12.96 -8.45
N PHE A 142 -15.69 13.98 -7.74
CA PHE A 142 -16.79 14.83 -8.19
C PHE A 142 -16.49 15.59 -9.49
N THR A 143 -15.25 15.95 -9.71
CA THR A 143 -14.82 16.70 -10.90
C THR A 143 -14.75 15.77 -12.11
N GLN A 144 -14.22 14.57 -11.96
CA GLN A 144 -14.11 13.58 -13.05
C GLN A 144 -15.49 13.03 -13.49
N GLU A 145 -16.39 12.76 -12.55
CA GLU A 145 -17.76 12.34 -12.90
C GLU A 145 -18.49 13.41 -13.71
N LYS A 146 -18.27 14.70 -13.42
CA LYS A 146 -18.86 15.80 -14.22
C LYS A 146 -18.23 15.93 -15.59
N GLU A 147 -16.92 15.71 -15.74
CA GLU A 147 -16.24 15.73 -17.03
C GLU A 147 -16.71 14.57 -17.92
N PHE A 148 -16.79 13.33 -17.40
CA PHE A 148 -17.32 12.18 -18.13
C PHE A 148 -18.79 12.35 -18.52
N ALA A 149 -19.63 12.91 -17.62
CA ALA A 149 -21.03 13.19 -17.92
C ALA A 149 -21.21 14.24 -19.01
N SER A 150 -20.34 15.27 -19.03
CA SER A 150 -20.36 16.32 -20.05
C SER A 150 -19.86 15.86 -21.42
N GLU A 151 -18.94 14.91 -21.47
CA GLU A 151 -18.45 14.31 -22.74
C GLU A 151 -19.48 13.34 -23.32
N ALA A 152 -20.21 12.60 -22.48
CA ALA A 152 -21.29 11.72 -22.93
C ALA A 152 -22.46 12.48 -23.57
N ASP A 153 -22.84 13.63 -23.00
CA ASP A 153 -23.92 14.49 -23.54
C ASP A 153 -23.55 15.17 -24.87
N ASN A 154 -22.26 15.35 -25.16
CA ASN A 154 -21.80 15.95 -26.42
C ASN A 154 -21.70 14.96 -27.59
N HIS A 155 -21.85 13.64 -27.34
CA HIS A 155 -21.70 12.61 -28.38
C HIS A 155 -23.05 12.20 -28.99
N ASP A 156 -24.17 12.67 -28.44
CA ASP A 156 -25.56 12.34 -28.87
C ASP A 156 -26.26 13.48 -29.65
N MET A 157 -25.54 14.38 -30.29
CA MET A 157 -26.17 15.31 -31.24
C MET A 157 -25.91 14.89 -32.70
N PRO A 158 -26.96 14.72 -33.47
CA PRO A 158 -26.95 14.24 -34.88
C PRO A 158 -26.34 15.23 -35.86
#